data_ed69a5156ad32fc0767dff94846e730e
#
_entry.id   ed69a5156ad32fc0767dff94846e730e
#
_cell.length_a   1.000
_cell.length_b   1.000
_cell.length_c   1.000
_cell.angle_alpha   90.00
_cell.angle_beta   90.00
_cell.angle_gamma   90.00
#
_symmetry.space_group_name_H-M   'P 1'
#
loop_
_entity.id
_entity.type
_entity.pdbx_description
1 polymer ?
#
loop_
_entity_poly.entity_id
_entity_poly.type
_entity_poly.pdbx_seq_one_letter_code
_entity_poly.pdbx_strand_id
1 'polypeptide(L)'
;MYTDAMTNAMAATARIARVLTGCGRRTFASVRGDVIHVTNPATGAVVARVSADDDMSVARKFVEASRAQRKWASTPASDRAACLRRYAQSLKDNANNLASEITTEMGKPRTQAKAEVLAAARRVEAIVDIAVSENLAFARDASPGETQADSVRHASRRLEERVELEPVGVVAHISAWNYPHLLAAGVAASALVTGNAVLHKPSEKTPAAGARVESMLSEAGVPKGVFQTCQGGPSVGASLVELRGLGAIAFTGSAETGANIARRAVRDVARAGAPKTILELGGNDAAYVRRDASLDSAAASIASGAFENAGQGCCAVERVYVHRDVAAPFVEKLVDAARIWHAKTGDPTDAGVALGPLVDVAAARRVAAQVTEAIDLGAEMVYQGTTSLGNHAYQGAYYPVTIVGGAALRGAPRAFALTREETFGPALAVVVVDDDEEAVESMNDTKYGLTASVFSRDEGIAVSLLRRLRVGTGYVNACNVVSPRLPWGGRGASGFGVSLGKEGILSFLNSKSLYVRG
;
A
#
# COMPACT_ATOMS: atom_id res chain seq x y z
N MET A 1 -10.83 -44.61 -17.50
CA MET A 1 -11.43 -43.31 -17.18
C MET A 1 -11.98 -43.18 -15.74
N TYR A 2 -12.47 -44.22 -15.10
CA TYR A 2 -12.95 -44.14 -13.69
C TYR A 2 -11.80 -44.23 -12.66
N THR A 3 -10.71 -44.89 -12.99
CA THR A 3 -9.53 -45.07 -12.12
C THR A 3 -8.69 -43.79 -11.98
N ASP A 4 -8.60 -42.96 -13.03
CA ASP A 4 -7.80 -41.71 -12.99
C ASP A 4 -8.46 -40.61 -12.16
N ALA A 5 -9.81 -40.56 -12.13
CA ALA A 5 -10.54 -39.59 -11.31
C ALA A 5 -10.43 -39.90 -9.80
N MET A 6 -10.42 -41.18 -9.42
CA MET A 6 -10.23 -41.59 -8.02
C MET A 6 -8.78 -41.37 -7.54
N THR A 7 -7.80 -41.64 -8.38
CA THR A 7 -6.39 -41.42 -8.06
C THR A 7 -6.07 -39.92 -7.88
N ASN A 8 -6.65 -39.07 -8.72
CA ASN A 8 -6.54 -37.62 -8.57
C ASN A 8 -7.29 -37.06 -7.35
N ALA A 9 -8.44 -37.61 -6.99
CA ALA A 9 -9.17 -37.24 -5.78
C ALA A 9 -8.42 -37.66 -4.51
N MET A 10 -7.84 -38.87 -4.49
CA MET A 10 -7.00 -39.35 -3.37
C MET A 10 -5.68 -38.55 -3.25
N ALA A 11 -5.06 -38.16 -4.35
CA ALA A 11 -3.89 -37.29 -4.35
C ALA A 11 -4.22 -35.88 -3.85
N ALA A 12 -5.41 -35.35 -4.16
CA ALA A 12 -5.89 -34.09 -3.64
C ALA A 12 -6.18 -34.13 -2.13
N THR A 13 -6.79 -35.24 -1.66
CA THR A 13 -7.04 -35.46 -0.23
C THR A 13 -5.75 -35.67 0.56
N ALA A 14 -4.77 -36.39 0.00
CA ALA A 14 -3.42 -36.56 0.58
C ALA A 14 -2.64 -35.22 0.58
N ARG A 15 -2.84 -34.36 -0.41
CA ARG A 15 -2.28 -32.99 -0.42
C ARG A 15 -2.92 -32.10 0.64
N ILE A 16 -4.23 -32.19 0.85
CA ILE A 16 -4.94 -31.50 1.93
C ILE A 16 -4.40 -31.97 3.28
N ALA A 17 -4.24 -33.28 3.48
CA ALA A 17 -3.66 -33.85 4.69
C ALA A 17 -2.20 -33.37 4.92
N ARG A 18 -1.37 -33.25 3.86
CA ARG A 18 -0.01 -32.72 3.99
C ARG A 18 0.06 -31.21 4.25
N VAL A 19 -0.88 -30.44 3.72
CA VAL A 19 -1.04 -29.01 4.07
C VAL A 19 -1.41 -28.87 5.54
N LEU A 20 -2.28 -29.76 6.04
CA LEU A 20 -2.74 -29.75 7.44
C LEU A 20 -1.70 -30.33 8.42
N THR A 21 -0.93 -31.38 8.04
CA THR A 21 0.09 -32.00 8.90
C THR A 21 1.43 -31.29 8.87
N GLY A 22 1.68 -30.42 7.90
CA GLY A 22 2.86 -29.57 7.85
C GLY A 22 2.79 -28.34 8.76
N CYS A 23 1.64 -28.05 9.32
CA CYS A 23 1.48 -27.09 10.41
C CYS A 23 1.96 -27.77 11.70
N GLY A 24 3.17 -27.45 12.16
CA GLY A 24 3.72 -28.03 13.39
C GLY A 24 2.71 -27.89 14.53
N ARG A 25 2.50 -28.98 15.27
CA ARG A 25 1.70 -29.01 16.50
C ARG A 25 2.24 -27.98 17.52
N ARG A 26 1.84 -26.73 17.38
CA ARG A 26 1.71 -25.79 18.49
C ARG A 26 0.22 -25.71 18.74
N THR A 27 -0.19 -26.10 19.93
CA THR A 27 -1.54 -25.92 20.49
C THR A 27 -1.86 -24.42 20.46
N PHE A 28 -2.38 -23.94 19.34
CA PHE A 28 -3.17 -22.72 19.35
C PHE A 28 -4.50 -23.08 19.98
N ALA A 29 -4.87 -22.36 21.02
CA ALA A 29 -6.21 -22.44 21.55
C ALA A 29 -7.16 -22.35 20.35
N SER A 30 -8.08 -23.32 20.23
CA SER A 30 -9.10 -23.33 19.19
C SER A 30 -10.06 -22.18 19.45
N VAL A 31 -9.77 -21.01 18.88
CA VAL A 31 -10.66 -19.87 18.91
C VAL A 31 -11.75 -20.16 17.87
N ARG A 32 -12.82 -20.78 18.31
CA ARG A 32 -14.04 -20.90 17.53
C ARG A 32 -14.71 -19.54 17.55
N GLY A 33 -14.61 -18.80 16.42
CA GLY A 33 -15.40 -17.61 16.15
C GLY A 33 -14.84 -16.33 16.78
N ASP A 34 -13.64 -15.91 16.42
CA ASP A 34 -13.23 -14.52 16.65
C ASP A 34 -14.13 -13.61 15.82
N VAL A 35 -14.79 -12.69 16.49
CA VAL A 35 -15.62 -11.66 15.87
C VAL A 35 -14.83 -10.35 15.87
N ILE A 36 -14.61 -9.80 14.68
CA ILE A 36 -14.04 -8.48 14.51
C ILE A 36 -15.10 -7.44 14.84
N HIS A 37 -14.85 -6.57 15.80
CA HIS A 37 -15.66 -5.42 16.11
C HIS A 37 -15.12 -4.19 15.38
N VAL A 38 -15.86 -3.70 14.39
CA VAL A 38 -15.50 -2.50 13.64
C VAL A 38 -16.04 -1.29 14.37
N THR A 39 -15.18 -0.36 14.71
CA THR A 39 -15.53 0.84 15.48
C THR A 39 -15.36 2.07 14.60
N ASN A 40 -16.38 2.91 14.55
CA ASN A 40 -16.28 4.23 13.93
C ASN A 40 -15.36 5.12 14.77
N PRO A 41 -14.22 5.61 14.24
CA PRO A 41 -13.24 6.35 15.02
C PRO A 41 -13.69 7.76 15.43
N ALA A 42 -14.68 8.33 14.74
CA ALA A 42 -15.22 9.65 15.09
C ALA A 42 -16.13 9.59 16.31
N THR A 43 -16.88 8.48 16.49
CA THR A 43 -17.90 8.35 17.54
C THR A 43 -17.57 7.32 18.62
N GLY A 44 -16.64 6.39 18.33
CA GLY A 44 -16.36 5.23 19.18
C GLY A 44 -17.44 4.13 19.13
N ALA A 45 -18.48 4.29 18.32
CA ALA A 45 -19.55 3.31 18.20
C ALA A 45 -19.12 2.08 17.39
N VAL A 46 -19.55 0.89 17.81
CA VAL A 46 -19.39 -0.33 17.00
C VAL A 46 -20.40 -0.31 15.86
N VAL A 47 -19.90 -0.28 14.62
CA VAL A 47 -20.70 -0.15 13.39
C VAL A 47 -20.91 -1.48 12.66
N ALA A 48 -20.04 -2.47 12.90
CA ALA A 48 -20.18 -3.80 12.32
C ALA A 48 -19.54 -4.88 13.21
N ARG A 49 -19.98 -6.11 13.02
CA ARG A 49 -19.36 -7.33 13.56
C ARG A 49 -19.15 -8.30 12.43
N VAL A 50 -17.91 -8.74 12.23
CA VAL A 50 -17.52 -9.62 11.14
C VAL A 50 -16.85 -10.87 11.72
N SER A 51 -17.29 -12.06 11.29
CA SER A 51 -16.64 -13.30 11.70
C SER A 51 -15.27 -13.43 11.05
N ALA A 52 -14.25 -13.73 11.84
CA ALA A 52 -12.92 -14.00 11.33
C ALA A 52 -12.84 -15.44 10.76
N ASP A 53 -11.97 -15.59 9.77
CA ASP A 53 -11.52 -16.90 9.30
C ASP A 53 -10.63 -17.57 10.35
N ASP A 54 -10.60 -18.90 10.34
CA ASP A 54 -9.64 -19.72 11.06
C ASP A 54 -8.64 -20.38 10.10
N ASP A 55 -7.63 -21.08 10.63
CA ASP A 55 -6.60 -21.76 9.85
C ASP A 55 -7.18 -22.76 8.84
N MET A 56 -8.28 -23.42 9.21
CA MET A 56 -8.95 -24.39 8.35
C MET A 56 -9.66 -23.73 7.17
N SER A 57 -10.31 -22.59 7.40
CA SER A 57 -10.98 -21.83 6.36
C SER A 57 -9.97 -21.20 5.40
N VAL A 58 -8.85 -20.67 5.91
CA VAL A 58 -7.73 -20.14 5.11
C VAL A 58 -7.14 -21.26 4.24
N ALA A 59 -6.87 -22.43 4.79
CA ALA A 59 -6.34 -23.56 4.04
C ALA A 59 -7.32 -24.03 2.94
N ARG A 60 -8.63 -24.10 3.25
CA ARG A 60 -9.65 -24.45 2.26
C ARG A 60 -9.71 -23.44 1.11
N LYS A 61 -9.71 -22.13 1.43
CA LYS A 61 -9.67 -21.05 0.44
C LYS A 61 -8.45 -21.16 -0.46
N PHE A 62 -7.28 -21.49 0.09
CA PHE A 62 -6.06 -21.71 -0.68
C PHE A 62 -6.18 -22.88 -1.68
N VAL A 63 -6.74 -23.99 -1.26
CA VAL A 63 -6.98 -25.14 -2.15
C VAL A 63 -7.94 -24.78 -3.28
N GLU A 64 -9.02 -24.05 -2.96
CA GLU A 64 -9.99 -23.55 -3.94
C GLU A 64 -9.30 -22.57 -4.92
N ALA A 65 -8.53 -21.59 -4.41
CA ALA A 65 -7.78 -20.63 -5.22
C ALA A 65 -6.79 -21.33 -6.15
N SER A 66 -6.07 -22.34 -5.68
CA SER A 66 -5.12 -23.10 -6.48
C SER A 66 -5.77 -23.85 -7.65
N ARG A 67 -7.01 -24.32 -7.46
CA ARG A 67 -7.80 -24.96 -8.53
C ARG A 67 -8.35 -23.92 -9.53
N ALA A 68 -8.91 -22.83 -9.01
CA ALA A 68 -9.49 -21.76 -9.80
C ALA A 68 -8.41 -21.05 -10.64
N GLN A 69 -7.23 -20.84 -10.07
CA GLN A 69 -6.10 -20.18 -10.73
C GLN A 69 -5.69 -20.89 -12.05
N ARG A 70 -5.64 -22.21 -12.06
CA ARG A 70 -5.24 -22.97 -13.27
C ARG A 70 -6.22 -22.72 -14.45
N LYS A 71 -7.51 -22.64 -14.15
CA LYS A 71 -8.54 -22.32 -15.15
C LYS A 71 -8.47 -20.85 -15.56
N TRP A 72 -8.26 -19.95 -14.59
CA TRP A 72 -8.13 -18.52 -14.84
C TRP A 72 -6.90 -18.20 -15.67
N ALA A 73 -5.77 -18.86 -15.44
CA ALA A 73 -4.55 -18.71 -16.24
C ALA A 73 -4.73 -19.13 -17.71
N SER A 74 -5.65 -20.07 -17.99
CA SER A 74 -5.99 -20.47 -19.37
C SER A 74 -7.13 -19.67 -19.98
N THR A 75 -7.74 -18.72 -19.24
CA THR A 75 -8.72 -17.78 -19.81
C THR A 75 -7.98 -16.77 -20.69
N PRO A 76 -8.51 -16.43 -21.88
CA PRO A 76 -7.90 -15.43 -22.75
C PRO A 76 -7.60 -14.12 -22.00
N ALA A 77 -6.46 -13.52 -22.32
CA ALA A 77 -6.03 -12.27 -21.67
C ALA A 77 -7.03 -11.13 -21.87
N SER A 78 -7.64 -11.07 -23.07
CA SER A 78 -8.73 -10.13 -23.39
C SER A 78 -9.91 -10.24 -22.43
N ASP A 79 -10.28 -11.47 -22.07
CA ASP A 79 -11.44 -11.73 -21.19
C ASP A 79 -11.11 -11.36 -19.74
N ARG A 80 -9.87 -11.67 -19.28
CA ARG A 80 -9.39 -11.22 -17.98
C ARG A 80 -9.35 -9.69 -17.88
N ALA A 81 -8.83 -9.04 -18.91
CA ALA A 81 -8.82 -7.58 -19.02
C ALA A 81 -10.24 -6.99 -19.02
N ALA A 82 -11.19 -7.61 -19.76
CA ALA A 82 -12.58 -7.17 -19.79
C ALA A 82 -13.26 -7.27 -18.42
N CYS A 83 -13.01 -8.33 -17.65
CA CYS A 83 -13.50 -8.44 -16.26
C CYS A 83 -12.98 -7.28 -15.39
N LEU A 84 -11.70 -6.96 -15.49
CA LEU A 84 -11.11 -5.88 -14.70
C LEU A 84 -11.61 -4.49 -15.13
N ARG A 85 -11.87 -4.26 -16.41
CA ARG A 85 -12.51 -3.01 -16.86
C ARG A 85 -13.93 -2.87 -16.33
N ARG A 86 -14.72 -3.97 -16.26
CA ARG A 86 -16.04 -3.95 -15.60
C ARG A 86 -15.91 -3.67 -14.10
N TYR A 87 -14.91 -4.23 -13.43
CA TYR A 87 -14.62 -3.90 -12.02
C TYR A 87 -14.28 -2.42 -11.83
N ALA A 88 -13.44 -1.84 -12.70
CA ALA A 88 -13.14 -0.41 -12.65
C ALA A 88 -14.39 0.45 -12.86
N GLN A 89 -15.28 0.06 -13.76
CA GLN A 89 -16.56 0.74 -13.96
C GLN A 89 -17.46 0.62 -12.72
N SER A 90 -17.57 -0.57 -12.15
CA SER A 90 -18.34 -0.80 -10.91
C SER A 90 -17.83 0.06 -9.74
N LEU A 91 -16.50 0.26 -9.60
CA LEU A 91 -15.94 1.19 -8.62
C LEU A 91 -16.44 2.63 -8.85
N LYS A 92 -16.48 3.10 -10.10
CA LYS A 92 -16.97 4.44 -10.44
C LYS A 92 -18.46 4.60 -10.13
N ASP A 93 -19.27 3.63 -10.51
CA ASP A 93 -20.71 3.65 -10.33
C ASP A 93 -21.11 3.62 -8.85
N ASN A 94 -20.34 2.93 -8.02
CA ASN A 94 -20.60 2.78 -6.59
C ASN A 94 -19.78 3.74 -5.70
N ALA A 95 -19.08 4.72 -6.28
CA ALA A 95 -18.09 5.54 -5.56
C ALA A 95 -18.67 6.25 -4.32
N ASN A 96 -19.92 6.69 -4.34
CA ASN A 96 -20.55 7.34 -3.17
C ASN A 96 -20.83 6.37 -2.02
N ASN A 97 -21.28 5.16 -2.31
CA ASN A 97 -21.58 4.13 -1.30
C ASN A 97 -20.29 3.62 -0.67
N LEU A 98 -19.30 3.30 -1.51
CA LEU A 98 -17.99 2.84 -1.06
C LEU A 98 -17.27 3.91 -0.21
N ALA A 99 -17.39 5.18 -0.60
CA ALA A 99 -16.89 6.30 0.20
C ALA A 99 -17.53 6.37 1.59
N SER A 100 -18.85 6.15 1.69
CA SER A 100 -19.55 6.11 2.98
C SER A 100 -19.08 4.94 3.85
N GLU A 101 -18.84 3.77 3.27
CA GLU A 101 -18.29 2.61 3.98
C GLU A 101 -16.89 2.92 4.54
N ILE A 102 -15.97 3.47 3.73
CA ILE A 102 -14.63 3.89 4.17
C ILE A 102 -14.72 4.91 5.31
N THR A 103 -15.55 5.94 5.14
CA THR A 103 -15.74 6.98 6.16
C THR A 103 -16.22 6.40 7.48
N THR A 104 -17.15 5.45 7.42
CA THR A 104 -17.71 4.80 8.60
C THR A 104 -16.69 3.92 9.32
N GLU A 105 -15.88 3.15 8.58
CA GLU A 105 -14.93 2.19 9.15
C GLU A 105 -13.64 2.84 9.66
N MET A 106 -13.11 3.89 8.98
CA MET A 106 -11.79 4.43 9.32
C MET A 106 -11.72 5.96 9.46
N GLY A 107 -12.85 6.67 9.32
CA GLY A 107 -12.94 8.09 9.60
C GLY A 107 -12.41 9.02 8.50
N LYS A 108 -12.05 8.52 7.32
CA LYS A 108 -11.62 9.36 6.20
C LYS A 108 -12.76 10.29 5.77
N PRO A 109 -12.52 11.59 5.58
CA PRO A 109 -13.54 12.49 5.05
C PRO A 109 -14.15 11.97 3.76
N ARG A 110 -15.48 12.04 3.64
CA ARG A 110 -16.25 11.44 2.54
C ARG A 110 -15.77 11.88 1.16
N THR A 111 -15.34 13.12 1.02
CA THR A 111 -14.79 13.65 -0.24
C THR A 111 -13.48 12.98 -0.62
N GLN A 112 -12.58 12.77 0.35
CA GLN A 112 -11.30 12.06 0.16
C GLN A 112 -11.53 10.55 -0.05
N ALA A 113 -12.48 9.94 0.66
CA ALA A 113 -12.86 8.55 0.46
C ALA A 113 -13.41 8.30 -0.96
N LYS A 114 -14.25 9.22 -1.48
CA LYS A 114 -14.71 9.16 -2.87
C LYS A 114 -13.56 9.33 -3.87
N ALA A 115 -12.64 10.25 -3.62
CA ALA A 115 -11.45 10.44 -4.46
C ALA A 115 -10.57 9.19 -4.50
N GLU A 116 -10.42 8.48 -3.38
CA GLU A 116 -9.73 7.19 -3.29
C GLU A 116 -10.38 6.14 -4.18
N VAL A 117 -11.70 5.95 -4.10
CA VAL A 117 -12.41 4.95 -4.91
C VAL A 117 -12.26 5.25 -6.41
N LEU A 118 -12.38 6.51 -6.80
CA LEU A 118 -12.15 6.92 -8.19
C LEU A 118 -10.69 6.75 -8.63
N ALA A 119 -9.74 6.94 -7.72
CA ALA A 119 -8.32 6.66 -7.98
C ALA A 119 -8.08 5.15 -8.10
N ALA A 120 -8.77 4.31 -7.33
CA ALA A 120 -8.72 2.86 -7.47
C ALA A 120 -9.20 2.41 -8.86
N ALA A 121 -10.31 2.97 -9.35
CA ALA A 121 -10.79 2.67 -10.70
C ALA A 121 -9.76 3.04 -11.77
N ARG A 122 -9.20 4.26 -11.72
CA ARG A 122 -8.14 4.69 -12.65
C ARG A 122 -6.89 3.82 -12.56
N ARG A 123 -6.54 3.34 -11.36
CA ARG A 123 -5.41 2.43 -11.15
C ARG A 123 -5.63 1.10 -11.83
N VAL A 124 -6.82 0.50 -11.71
CA VAL A 124 -7.18 -0.74 -12.42
C VAL A 124 -7.07 -0.55 -13.92
N GLU A 125 -7.66 0.52 -14.46
CA GLU A 125 -7.60 0.83 -15.90
C GLU A 125 -6.16 0.96 -16.40
N ALA A 126 -5.33 1.73 -15.70
CA ALA A 126 -3.93 1.93 -16.07
C ALA A 126 -3.11 0.62 -16.04
N ILE A 127 -3.33 -0.23 -15.04
CA ILE A 127 -2.66 -1.54 -14.94
C ILE A 127 -3.08 -2.45 -16.09
N VAL A 128 -4.37 -2.51 -16.40
CA VAL A 128 -4.88 -3.30 -17.53
C VAL A 128 -4.30 -2.79 -18.85
N ASP A 129 -4.26 -1.48 -19.06
CA ASP A 129 -3.71 -0.89 -20.27
C ASP A 129 -2.22 -1.19 -20.45
N ILE A 130 -1.42 -1.08 -19.36
CA ILE A 130 -0.01 -1.46 -19.37
C ILE A 130 0.15 -2.95 -19.66
N ALA A 131 -0.62 -3.81 -19.00
CA ALA A 131 -0.51 -5.25 -19.18
C ALA A 131 -0.83 -5.68 -20.62
N VAL A 132 -1.81 -5.03 -21.25
CA VAL A 132 -2.18 -5.29 -22.66
C VAL A 132 -1.13 -4.73 -23.61
N SER A 133 -0.73 -3.46 -23.46
CA SER A 133 0.23 -2.81 -24.37
C SER A 133 1.63 -3.42 -24.32
N GLU A 134 2.03 -3.94 -23.17
CA GLU A 134 3.34 -4.56 -22.94
C GLU A 134 3.31 -6.10 -23.09
N ASN A 135 2.20 -6.66 -23.58
CA ASN A 135 2.00 -8.11 -23.73
C ASN A 135 2.24 -8.94 -22.46
N LEU A 136 2.05 -8.33 -21.27
CA LEU A 136 2.25 -9.01 -19.98
C LEU A 136 1.06 -9.88 -19.57
N ALA A 137 -0.08 -9.69 -20.22
CA ALA A 137 -1.30 -10.44 -19.97
C ALA A 137 -1.32 -11.81 -20.69
N PHE A 138 -0.44 -12.03 -21.65
CA PHE A 138 -0.45 -13.20 -22.54
C PHE A 138 0.44 -14.33 -22.02
N ALA A 139 -0.06 -15.14 -21.09
CA ALA A 139 0.52 -16.45 -20.83
C ALA A 139 -0.20 -17.50 -21.69
N ARG A 140 0.49 -18.10 -22.64
CA ARG A 140 0.15 -19.32 -23.42
C ARG A 140 -0.79 -19.26 -24.62
N ASP A 141 -1.43 -18.15 -24.97
CA ASP A 141 -2.26 -18.12 -26.19
C ASP A 141 -1.52 -17.60 -27.45
N ALA A 142 -0.23 -17.35 -27.35
CA ALA A 142 0.56 -17.00 -28.51
C ALA A 142 0.74 -18.25 -29.40
N SER A 143 0.15 -18.22 -30.58
CA SER A 143 0.61 -19.05 -31.69
C SER A 143 2.14 -18.95 -31.77
N PRO A 144 2.85 -20.04 -32.17
CA PRO A 144 4.31 -20.00 -32.23
C PRO A 144 4.79 -18.94 -33.24
N GLY A 145 4.94 -17.70 -32.81
CA GLY A 145 5.29 -16.56 -33.68
C GLY A 145 5.16 -15.17 -33.05
N GLU A 146 4.40 -15.00 -31.93
CA GLU A 146 4.09 -13.68 -31.37
C GLU A 146 4.54 -13.46 -29.92
N THR A 147 5.39 -14.33 -29.38
CA THR A 147 6.06 -14.03 -28.11
C THR A 147 7.14 -12.96 -28.33
N GLN A 148 7.32 -12.07 -27.36
CA GLN A 148 8.45 -11.13 -27.32
C GLN A 148 9.76 -11.97 -27.23
N ALA A 149 10.17 -12.54 -28.36
CA ALA A 149 11.44 -13.19 -28.53
C ALA A 149 12.38 -12.13 -29.09
N ASP A 150 13.29 -11.63 -28.29
CA ASP A 150 14.59 -11.21 -28.79
C ASP A 150 15.27 -12.47 -29.35
N SER A 151 14.83 -12.92 -30.55
CA SER A 151 15.38 -14.10 -31.20
C SER A 151 16.70 -13.70 -31.83
N VAL A 152 17.81 -13.99 -31.16
CA VAL A 152 19.14 -14.00 -31.79
C VAL A 152 19.21 -15.23 -32.71
N ARG A 153 18.98 -15.04 -34.01
CA ARG A 153 19.14 -16.10 -35.01
C ARG A 153 20.60 -16.20 -35.41
N HIS A 154 21.27 -17.25 -34.98
CA HIS A 154 22.59 -17.61 -35.54
C HIS A 154 22.43 -18.37 -36.86
N ALA A 155 23.05 -17.88 -37.92
CA ALA A 155 22.85 -18.29 -39.33
C ALA A 155 23.26 -19.73 -39.69
N SER A 156 23.76 -20.57 -38.80
CA SER A 156 24.29 -21.90 -39.16
C SER A 156 23.69 -23.10 -38.41
N ARG A 157 22.84 -22.89 -37.41
CA ARG A 157 22.04 -23.93 -36.76
C ARG A 157 20.72 -23.30 -36.30
N ARG A 158 19.59 -24.02 -36.40
CA ARG A 158 18.31 -23.57 -35.85
C ARG A 158 18.43 -23.53 -34.31
N LEU A 159 18.89 -22.42 -33.78
CA LEU A 159 18.93 -22.11 -32.37
C LEU A 159 17.89 -21.02 -32.12
N GLU A 160 16.93 -21.30 -31.25
CA GLU A 160 15.94 -20.35 -30.79
C GLU A 160 16.04 -20.19 -29.27
N GLU A 161 16.30 -18.98 -28.82
CA GLU A 161 16.23 -18.59 -27.41
C GLU A 161 15.00 -17.70 -27.21
N ARG A 162 14.16 -18.04 -26.25
CA ARG A 162 12.98 -17.24 -25.91
C ARG A 162 12.69 -17.24 -24.42
N VAL A 163 12.07 -16.15 -23.94
CA VAL A 163 11.58 -16.02 -22.57
C VAL A 163 10.06 -16.07 -22.59
N GLU A 164 9.48 -16.96 -21.83
CA GLU A 164 8.04 -17.01 -21.57
C GLU A 164 7.75 -16.51 -20.16
N LEU A 165 6.62 -15.79 -20.01
CA LEU A 165 6.14 -15.32 -18.72
C LEU A 165 5.01 -16.22 -18.23
N GLU A 166 5.10 -16.70 -17.00
CA GLU A 166 4.10 -17.56 -16.37
C GLU A 166 3.57 -16.91 -15.09
N PRO A 167 2.24 -17.02 -14.79
CA PRO A 167 1.70 -16.59 -13.51
C PRO A 167 2.44 -17.25 -12.35
N VAL A 168 2.68 -16.50 -11.26
CA VAL A 168 3.29 -17.08 -10.04
C VAL A 168 2.37 -18.08 -9.34
N GLY A 169 1.04 -18.02 -9.56
CA GLY A 169 0.05 -18.92 -8.99
C GLY A 169 -0.91 -18.24 -8.03
N VAL A 170 -0.89 -18.60 -6.75
CA VAL A 170 -1.73 -17.96 -5.74
C VAL A 170 -0.94 -16.88 -5.02
N VAL A 171 -1.52 -15.69 -4.94
CA VAL A 171 -0.96 -14.52 -4.27
C VAL A 171 -1.67 -14.31 -2.94
N ALA A 172 -0.94 -14.25 -1.84
CA ALA A 172 -1.45 -13.76 -0.57
C ALA A 172 -1.30 -12.23 -0.54
N HIS A 173 -2.41 -11.51 -0.46
CA HIS A 173 -2.44 -10.06 -0.35
C HIS A 173 -2.94 -9.64 1.03
N ILE A 174 -2.08 -9.02 1.84
CA ILE A 174 -2.39 -8.50 3.16
C ILE A 174 -2.35 -6.98 3.10
N SER A 175 -3.52 -6.34 3.20
CA SER A 175 -3.70 -4.91 2.92
C SER A 175 -3.85 -4.09 4.20
N ALA A 176 -3.43 -2.82 4.12
CA ALA A 176 -3.64 -1.83 5.18
C ALA A 176 -5.02 -1.17 5.08
N TRP A 177 -5.39 -0.47 6.16
CA TRP A 177 -6.69 0.16 6.34
C TRP A 177 -6.79 1.59 5.78
N ASN A 178 -5.67 2.24 5.53
CA ASN A 178 -5.63 3.69 5.23
C ASN A 178 -6.12 4.06 3.82
N TYR A 179 -6.00 3.15 2.85
CA TYR A 179 -6.54 3.28 1.49
C TYR A 179 -7.09 1.92 1.03
N PRO A 180 -8.18 1.41 1.64
CA PRO A 180 -8.58 0.01 1.50
C PRO A 180 -8.92 -0.41 0.06
N HIS A 181 -9.64 0.42 -0.70
CA HIS A 181 -9.94 0.12 -2.09
C HIS A 181 -8.75 0.35 -3.03
N LEU A 182 -7.97 1.42 -2.79
CA LEU A 182 -6.84 1.76 -3.65
C LEU A 182 -5.73 0.70 -3.59
N LEU A 183 -5.43 0.19 -2.39
CA LEU A 183 -4.42 -0.84 -2.18
C LEU A 183 -4.89 -2.19 -2.74
N ALA A 184 -6.13 -2.57 -2.44
CA ALA A 184 -6.71 -3.81 -2.96
C ALA A 184 -6.76 -3.82 -4.49
N ALA A 185 -7.18 -2.71 -5.12
CA ALA A 185 -7.30 -2.58 -6.56
C ALA A 185 -5.96 -2.75 -7.29
N GLY A 186 -4.86 -2.22 -6.73
CA GLY A 186 -3.54 -2.34 -7.33
C GLY A 186 -3.05 -3.78 -7.44
N VAL A 187 -3.11 -4.51 -6.34
CA VAL A 187 -2.67 -5.92 -6.30
C VAL A 187 -3.65 -6.82 -7.05
N ALA A 188 -4.97 -6.63 -6.87
CA ALA A 188 -5.98 -7.41 -7.58
C ALA A 188 -5.82 -7.26 -9.11
N ALA A 189 -5.69 -6.03 -9.62
CA ALA A 189 -5.56 -5.82 -11.06
C ALA A 189 -4.27 -6.46 -11.61
N SER A 190 -3.12 -6.24 -10.97
CA SER A 190 -1.83 -6.78 -11.43
C SER A 190 -1.79 -8.30 -11.40
N ALA A 191 -2.30 -8.92 -10.32
CA ALA A 191 -2.31 -10.36 -10.16
C ALA A 191 -3.35 -11.04 -11.09
N LEU A 192 -4.57 -10.49 -11.20
CA LEU A 192 -5.63 -11.12 -11.98
C LEU A 192 -5.41 -10.97 -13.48
N VAL A 193 -4.94 -9.82 -13.98
CA VAL A 193 -4.67 -9.64 -15.41
C VAL A 193 -3.60 -10.60 -15.91
N THR A 194 -2.63 -10.94 -15.06
CA THR A 194 -1.54 -11.88 -15.34
C THR A 194 -1.91 -13.35 -15.07
N GLY A 195 -3.17 -13.66 -14.74
CA GLY A 195 -3.66 -15.03 -14.62
C GLY A 195 -3.43 -15.68 -13.25
N ASN A 196 -3.12 -14.91 -12.21
CA ASN A 196 -3.00 -15.39 -10.84
C ASN A 196 -4.35 -15.44 -10.13
N ALA A 197 -4.42 -16.15 -9.00
CA ALA A 197 -5.50 -16.02 -8.02
C ALA A 197 -5.02 -15.26 -6.78
N VAL A 198 -5.93 -14.66 -6.03
CA VAL A 198 -5.63 -13.81 -4.87
C VAL A 198 -6.41 -14.28 -3.64
N LEU A 199 -5.70 -14.47 -2.54
CA LEU A 199 -6.26 -14.53 -1.19
C LEU A 199 -6.04 -13.17 -0.54
N HIS A 200 -7.09 -12.38 -0.42
CA HIS A 200 -7.05 -11.02 0.10
C HIS A 200 -7.42 -10.98 1.58
N LYS A 201 -6.47 -10.59 2.42
CA LYS A 201 -6.75 -10.25 3.81
C LYS A 201 -6.80 -8.74 3.98
N PRO A 202 -7.99 -8.13 4.02
CA PRO A 202 -8.11 -6.72 4.39
C PRO A 202 -7.67 -6.50 5.82
N SER A 203 -7.43 -5.24 6.20
CA SER A 203 -7.28 -4.91 7.60
C SER A 203 -8.58 -5.19 8.37
N GLU A 204 -8.43 -5.66 9.60
CA GLU A 204 -9.55 -5.83 10.55
C GLU A 204 -10.25 -4.51 10.91
N LYS A 205 -9.66 -3.38 10.54
CA LYS A 205 -10.23 -2.05 10.71
C LYS A 205 -11.19 -1.66 9.56
N THR A 206 -11.03 -2.28 8.39
CA THR A 206 -11.82 -2.00 7.18
C THR A 206 -12.29 -3.29 6.50
N PRO A 207 -12.95 -4.21 7.23
CA PRO A 207 -13.31 -5.52 6.71
C PRO A 207 -14.43 -5.45 5.66
N ALA A 208 -15.36 -4.48 5.76
CA ALA A 208 -16.45 -4.34 4.77
C ALA A 208 -15.87 -3.91 3.41
N ALA A 209 -14.93 -2.96 3.40
CA ALA A 209 -14.23 -2.58 2.16
C ALA A 209 -13.57 -3.79 1.48
N GLY A 210 -12.94 -4.70 2.25
CA GLY A 210 -12.35 -5.93 1.72
C GLY A 210 -13.39 -6.89 1.12
N ALA A 211 -14.49 -7.14 1.82
CA ALA A 211 -15.58 -7.99 1.34
C ALA A 211 -16.21 -7.43 0.06
N ARG A 212 -16.30 -6.10 -0.04
CA ARG A 212 -16.84 -5.41 -1.19
C ARG A 212 -16.00 -5.62 -2.45
N VAL A 213 -14.67 -5.68 -2.33
CA VAL A 213 -13.76 -5.96 -3.45
C VAL A 213 -14.06 -7.33 -4.06
N GLU A 214 -14.27 -8.37 -3.25
CA GLU A 214 -14.59 -9.72 -3.73
C GLU A 214 -15.94 -9.74 -4.47
N SER A 215 -17.01 -9.15 -3.88
CA SER A 215 -18.32 -9.13 -4.52
C SER A 215 -18.30 -8.41 -5.86
N MET A 216 -17.65 -7.24 -5.94
CA MET A 216 -17.57 -6.46 -7.17
C MET A 216 -16.74 -7.15 -8.26
N LEU A 217 -15.67 -7.85 -7.92
CA LEU A 217 -14.90 -8.67 -8.87
C LEU A 217 -15.72 -9.86 -9.36
N SER A 218 -16.50 -10.51 -8.49
CA SER A 218 -17.40 -11.60 -8.87
C SER A 218 -18.50 -11.10 -9.83
N GLU A 219 -19.13 -9.97 -9.53
CA GLU A 219 -20.13 -9.31 -10.39
C GLU A 219 -19.52 -8.88 -11.73
N ALA A 220 -18.26 -8.51 -11.75
CA ALA A 220 -17.50 -8.19 -12.95
C ALA A 220 -17.12 -9.44 -13.81
N GLY A 221 -17.42 -10.64 -13.33
CA GLY A 221 -17.23 -11.91 -14.04
C GLY A 221 -15.93 -12.63 -13.73
N VAL A 222 -15.22 -12.24 -12.65
CA VAL A 222 -14.09 -13.03 -12.13
C VAL A 222 -14.65 -14.30 -11.50
N PRO A 223 -14.20 -15.51 -11.93
CA PRO A 223 -14.77 -16.75 -11.43
C PRO A 223 -14.57 -16.96 -9.92
N LYS A 224 -15.52 -17.65 -9.30
CA LYS A 224 -15.43 -18.04 -7.89
C LYS A 224 -14.09 -18.74 -7.60
N GLY A 225 -13.48 -18.39 -6.49
CA GLY A 225 -12.21 -18.94 -6.03
C GLY A 225 -10.96 -18.22 -6.60
N VAL A 226 -11.09 -17.42 -7.67
CA VAL A 226 -9.96 -16.66 -8.23
C VAL A 226 -9.58 -15.48 -7.34
N PHE A 227 -10.56 -14.82 -6.73
CA PHE A 227 -10.34 -13.82 -5.70
C PHE A 227 -11.19 -14.18 -4.49
N GLN A 228 -10.57 -14.30 -3.31
CA GLN A 228 -11.27 -14.65 -2.07
C GLN A 228 -10.77 -13.79 -0.93
N THR A 229 -11.71 -13.31 -0.12
CA THR A 229 -11.39 -12.52 1.08
C THR A 229 -11.21 -13.43 2.29
N CYS A 230 -10.12 -13.24 3.03
CA CYS A 230 -9.83 -13.85 4.32
C CYS A 230 -9.98 -12.79 5.41
N GLN A 231 -11.09 -12.79 6.12
CA GLN A 231 -11.35 -11.86 7.21
C GLN A 231 -10.58 -12.26 8.47
N GLY A 232 -9.95 -11.30 9.14
CA GLY A 232 -9.27 -11.58 10.41
C GLY A 232 -8.17 -10.61 10.75
N GLY A 233 -7.68 -10.77 11.97
CA GLY A 233 -6.56 -10.01 12.52
C GLY A 233 -5.18 -10.60 12.16
N PRO A 234 -4.15 -10.31 12.99
CA PRO A 234 -2.78 -10.76 12.75
C PRO A 234 -2.62 -12.29 12.67
N SER A 235 -3.44 -13.08 13.36
CA SER A 235 -3.40 -14.55 13.30
C SER A 235 -3.70 -15.07 11.91
N VAL A 236 -4.77 -14.57 11.27
CA VAL A 236 -5.13 -14.94 9.90
C VAL A 236 -4.06 -14.49 8.90
N GLY A 237 -3.44 -13.32 9.12
CA GLY A 237 -2.29 -12.88 8.33
C GLY A 237 -1.10 -13.83 8.45
N ALA A 238 -0.81 -14.32 9.65
CA ALA A 238 0.24 -15.31 9.89
C ALA A 238 -0.06 -16.64 9.20
N SER A 239 -1.30 -17.14 9.30
CA SER A 239 -1.74 -18.37 8.62
C SER A 239 -1.61 -18.27 7.11
N LEU A 240 -1.95 -17.12 6.51
CA LEU A 240 -1.75 -16.89 5.08
C LEU A 240 -0.29 -16.98 4.66
N VAL A 241 0.62 -16.33 5.41
CA VAL A 241 2.06 -16.32 5.10
C VAL A 241 2.69 -17.70 5.24
N GLU A 242 2.13 -18.56 6.09
CA GLU A 242 2.61 -19.93 6.33
C GLU A 242 2.06 -20.97 5.33
N LEU A 243 1.18 -20.58 4.41
CA LEU A 243 0.69 -21.47 3.36
C LEU A 243 1.83 -21.90 2.44
N ARG A 244 1.97 -23.21 2.24
CA ARG A 244 2.98 -23.77 1.32
C ARG A 244 2.48 -23.73 -0.11
N GLY A 245 3.32 -23.23 -1.02
CA GLY A 245 3.00 -23.16 -2.45
C GLY A 245 2.34 -21.83 -2.85
N LEU A 246 2.43 -20.79 -2.02
CA LEU A 246 2.18 -19.42 -2.46
C LEU A 246 3.20 -19.03 -3.53
N GLY A 247 2.71 -18.38 -4.59
CA GLY A 247 3.57 -17.81 -5.62
C GLY A 247 4.13 -16.44 -5.23
N ALA A 248 3.32 -15.63 -4.54
CA ALA A 248 3.75 -14.33 -4.04
C ALA A 248 3.03 -13.94 -2.74
N ILE A 249 3.67 -13.05 -1.98
CA ILE A 249 3.11 -12.34 -0.84
C ILE A 249 3.23 -10.84 -1.14
N ALA A 250 2.10 -10.15 -1.21
CA ALA A 250 2.02 -8.69 -1.30
C ALA A 250 1.49 -8.16 0.03
N PHE A 251 2.27 -7.33 0.70
CA PHE A 251 1.93 -6.76 2.00
C PHE A 251 2.09 -5.26 2.00
N THR A 252 1.09 -4.56 2.55
CA THR A 252 1.18 -3.14 2.87
C THR A 252 0.90 -2.95 4.36
N GLY A 253 1.83 -2.31 5.08
CA GLY A 253 1.69 -2.07 6.51
C GLY A 253 2.98 -1.64 7.19
N SER A 254 3.10 -1.86 8.51
CA SER A 254 4.26 -1.42 9.29
C SER A 254 5.55 -2.16 8.92
N ALA A 255 6.69 -1.46 9.05
CA ALA A 255 8.03 -2.03 8.82
C ALA A 255 8.30 -3.28 9.67
N GLU A 256 7.86 -3.28 10.94
CA GLU A 256 8.02 -4.42 11.85
C GLU A 256 7.27 -5.66 11.36
N THR A 257 6.00 -5.49 10.97
CA THR A 257 5.19 -6.59 10.44
C THR A 257 5.76 -7.10 9.11
N GLY A 258 6.20 -6.20 8.21
CA GLY A 258 6.86 -6.57 6.96
C GLY A 258 8.13 -7.39 7.18
N ALA A 259 8.97 -6.99 8.12
CA ALA A 259 10.16 -7.76 8.49
C ALA A 259 9.82 -9.15 9.06
N ASN A 260 8.73 -9.28 9.81
CA ASN A 260 8.24 -10.57 10.31
C ASN A 260 7.73 -11.46 9.16
N ILE A 261 7.00 -10.89 8.20
CA ILE A 261 6.54 -11.60 7.00
C ILE A 261 7.73 -12.09 6.16
N ALA A 262 8.72 -11.22 5.90
CA ALA A 262 9.91 -11.60 5.15
C ALA A 262 10.66 -12.79 5.77
N ARG A 263 10.87 -12.76 7.09
CA ARG A 263 11.50 -13.88 7.81
C ARG A 263 10.72 -15.19 7.70
N ARG A 264 9.37 -15.12 7.75
CA ARG A 264 8.51 -16.30 7.61
C ARG A 264 8.49 -16.82 6.19
N ALA A 265 8.45 -15.94 5.18
CA ALA A 265 8.42 -16.29 3.77
C ALA A 265 9.62 -17.16 3.33
N VAL A 266 10.80 -16.94 3.92
CA VAL A 266 12.02 -17.70 3.57
C VAL A 266 12.32 -18.88 4.50
N ARG A 267 11.55 -19.08 5.58
CA ARG A 267 11.87 -20.09 6.62
C ARG A 267 11.91 -21.53 6.11
N ASP A 268 11.06 -21.86 5.16
CA ASP A 268 10.88 -23.24 4.65
C ASP A 268 11.27 -23.38 3.16
N VAL A 269 12.20 -22.53 2.67
CA VAL A 269 12.61 -22.49 1.25
C VAL A 269 12.97 -23.87 0.70
N ALA A 270 13.71 -24.66 1.44
CA ALA A 270 14.15 -25.99 1.01
C ALA A 270 13.00 -26.98 0.78
N ARG A 271 11.83 -26.74 1.39
CA ARG A 271 10.69 -27.68 1.32
C ARG A 271 9.56 -27.19 0.42
N ALA A 272 9.38 -25.87 0.28
CA ALA A 272 8.22 -25.29 -0.38
C ALA A 272 8.57 -24.23 -1.44
N GLY A 273 9.86 -23.89 -1.59
CA GLY A 273 10.27 -22.69 -2.31
C GLY A 273 9.96 -21.41 -1.55
N ALA A 274 10.50 -20.29 -1.99
CA ALA A 274 10.16 -18.96 -1.47
C ALA A 274 9.16 -18.27 -2.39
N PRO A 275 8.04 -17.75 -1.85
CA PRO A 275 7.17 -16.88 -2.63
C PRO A 275 7.90 -15.56 -2.96
N LYS A 276 7.62 -14.97 -4.11
CA LYS A 276 8.01 -13.59 -4.36
C LYS A 276 7.40 -12.70 -3.29
N THR A 277 8.17 -11.76 -2.77
CA THR A 277 7.69 -10.93 -1.66
C THR A 277 7.77 -9.47 -2.06
N ILE A 278 6.61 -8.78 -1.98
CA ILE A 278 6.44 -7.36 -2.28
C ILE A 278 5.98 -6.72 -0.97
N LEU A 279 6.84 -5.90 -0.36
CA LEU A 279 6.58 -5.26 0.91
C LEU A 279 6.56 -3.74 0.73
N GLU A 280 5.36 -3.17 0.81
CA GLU A 280 5.12 -1.73 0.83
C GLU A 280 4.92 -1.32 2.29
N LEU A 281 5.94 -0.69 2.86
CA LEU A 281 6.00 -0.41 4.29
C LEU A 281 5.88 1.09 4.54
N GLY A 282 6.04 1.49 5.82
CA GLY A 282 5.94 2.88 6.21
C GLY A 282 7.01 3.78 5.61
N GLY A 283 6.81 5.07 5.76
CA GLY A 283 7.75 6.13 5.39
C GLY A 283 7.98 7.07 6.57
N ASN A 284 8.89 8.01 6.39
CA ASN A 284 9.04 9.22 7.19
C ASN A 284 9.55 10.28 6.22
N ASP A 285 8.63 10.65 5.30
CA ASP A 285 9.00 11.28 4.05
C ASP A 285 9.38 12.75 4.24
N ALA A 286 10.35 13.20 3.46
CA ALA A 286 10.95 14.51 3.59
C ALA A 286 10.64 15.42 2.40
N ALA A 287 10.39 16.70 2.68
CA ALA A 287 10.31 17.75 1.68
C ALA A 287 11.40 18.80 1.91
N TYR A 288 12.12 19.20 0.87
CA TYR A 288 13.07 20.30 0.92
C TYR A 288 12.54 21.53 0.16
N VAL A 289 12.49 22.67 0.86
CA VAL A 289 12.11 23.96 0.29
C VAL A 289 13.38 24.78 0.09
N ARG A 290 13.82 24.85 -1.16
CA ARG A 290 15.03 25.52 -1.57
C ARG A 290 14.82 27.04 -1.59
N ARG A 291 15.90 27.81 -1.50
CA ARG A 291 15.89 29.30 -1.46
C ARG A 291 15.17 29.98 -2.62
N ASP A 292 15.05 29.33 -3.78
CA ASP A 292 14.37 29.85 -4.97
C ASP A 292 12.95 29.31 -5.16
N ALA A 293 12.43 28.52 -4.23
CA ALA A 293 11.12 27.91 -4.32
C ALA A 293 9.97 28.94 -4.37
N SER A 294 8.86 28.57 -4.99
CA SER A 294 7.59 29.28 -4.85
C SER A 294 6.99 28.92 -3.50
N LEU A 295 7.13 29.82 -2.51
CA LEU A 295 6.81 29.51 -1.11
C LEU A 295 5.31 29.21 -0.91
N ASP A 296 4.40 29.94 -1.59
CA ASP A 296 2.95 29.70 -1.49
C ASP A 296 2.60 28.31 -2.02
N SER A 297 3.13 27.94 -3.18
CA SER A 297 2.89 26.64 -3.79
C SER A 297 3.50 25.51 -2.94
N ALA A 298 4.72 25.70 -2.41
CA ALA A 298 5.38 24.73 -1.56
C ALA A 298 4.61 24.51 -0.26
N ALA A 299 4.19 25.57 0.42
CA ALA A 299 3.42 25.50 1.67
C ALA A 299 2.07 24.78 1.47
N ALA A 300 1.34 25.13 0.39
CA ALA A 300 0.07 24.49 0.08
C ALA A 300 0.23 22.99 -0.25
N SER A 301 1.25 22.64 -1.05
CA SER A 301 1.53 21.24 -1.43
C SER A 301 1.97 20.41 -0.22
N ILE A 302 2.88 20.94 0.61
CA ILE A 302 3.37 20.28 1.81
C ILE A 302 2.25 20.09 2.83
N ALA A 303 1.41 21.11 3.06
CA ALA A 303 0.27 20.99 3.96
C ALA A 303 -0.73 19.93 3.48
N SER A 304 -1.00 19.86 2.17
CA SER A 304 -1.81 18.79 1.59
C SER A 304 -1.16 17.42 1.79
N GLY A 305 0.13 17.30 1.49
CA GLY A 305 0.87 16.06 1.64
C GLY A 305 0.99 15.56 3.08
N ALA A 306 0.99 16.49 4.05
CA ALA A 306 1.10 16.15 5.47
C ALA A 306 -0.25 15.89 6.15
N PHE A 307 -1.36 16.52 5.68
CA PHE A 307 -2.62 16.53 6.44
C PHE A 307 -3.78 15.82 5.74
N GLU A 308 -3.66 15.47 4.46
CA GLU A 308 -4.66 14.62 3.79
C GLU A 308 -4.81 13.30 4.55
N ASN A 309 -6.05 12.80 4.67
CA ASN A 309 -6.37 11.61 5.47
C ASN A 309 -5.86 11.69 6.92
N ALA A 310 -5.79 12.89 7.49
CA ALA A 310 -5.20 13.17 8.80
C ALA A 310 -3.74 12.69 8.93
N GLY A 311 -2.95 12.79 7.85
CA GLY A 311 -1.55 12.33 7.81
C GLY A 311 -1.37 10.81 7.77
N GLN A 312 -2.45 10.05 7.57
CA GLN A 312 -2.42 8.58 7.58
C GLN A 312 -2.08 8.02 6.19
N GLY A 313 -0.98 8.49 5.61
CA GLY A 313 -0.41 8.05 4.34
C GLY A 313 1.01 7.54 4.51
N CYS A 314 1.38 6.43 3.85
CA CYS A 314 2.76 5.94 3.88
C CYS A 314 3.77 6.92 3.27
N CYS A 315 3.32 7.79 2.36
CA CYS A 315 4.09 8.87 1.73
C CYS A 315 3.67 10.26 2.21
N ALA A 316 3.06 10.37 3.41
CA ALA A 316 2.78 11.66 4.01
C ALA A 316 4.08 12.40 4.34
N VAL A 317 4.09 13.73 4.10
CA VAL A 317 5.24 14.56 4.46
C VAL A 317 5.28 14.72 5.99
N GLU A 318 6.32 14.20 6.61
CA GLU A 318 6.50 14.25 8.07
C GLU A 318 7.69 15.13 8.48
N ARG A 319 8.67 15.33 7.57
CA ARG A 319 9.86 16.14 7.78
C ARG A 319 9.98 17.20 6.69
N VAL A 320 10.09 18.45 7.08
CA VAL A 320 10.26 19.58 6.17
C VAL A 320 11.60 20.24 6.44
N TYR A 321 12.48 20.24 5.45
CA TYR A 321 13.73 20.98 5.48
C TYR A 321 13.55 22.28 4.70
N VAL A 322 14.00 23.39 5.25
CA VAL A 322 13.84 24.69 4.62
C VAL A 322 15.16 25.46 4.63
N HIS A 323 15.54 25.98 3.45
CA HIS A 323 16.74 26.79 3.34
C HIS A 323 16.62 28.05 4.21
N ARG A 324 17.66 28.39 4.98
CA ARG A 324 17.68 29.50 5.95
C ARG A 324 17.19 30.84 5.40
N ASP A 325 17.53 31.15 4.13
CA ASP A 325 17.20 32.45 3.50
C ASP A 325 15.69 32.64 3.31
N VAL A 326 14.90 31.57 3.32
CA VAL A 326 13.46 31.60 3.10
C VAL A 326 12.68 30.96 4.27
N ALA A 327 13.37 30.59 5.36
CA ALA A 327 12.74 29.84 6.46
C ALA A 327 11.58 30.62 7.12
N ALA A 328 11.81 31.87 7.54
CA ALA A 328 10.76 32.64 8.21
C ALA A 328 9.53 32.86 7.33
N PRO A 329 9.63 33.40 6.10
CA PRO A 329 8.45 33.61 5.26
C PRO A 329 7.79 32.30 4.82
N PHE A 330 8.53 31.20 4.70
CA PHE A 330 7.95 29.88 4.40
C PHE A 330 7.15 29.33 5.58
N VAL A 331 7.70 29.40 6.80
CA VAL A 331 7.03 28.90 8.02
C VAL A 331 5.71 29.65 8.25
N GLU A 332 5.67 30.98 8.04
CA GLU A 332 4.42 31.75 8.11
C GLU A 332 3.37 31.20 7.15
N LYS A 333 3.72 30.99 5.88
CA LYS A 333 2.82 30.42 4.86
C LYS A 333 2.38 28.99 5.19
N LEU A 334 3.27 28.17 5.72
CA LEU A 334 2.95 26.80 6.13
C LEU A 334 1.96 26.81 7.31
N VAL A 335 2.15 27.72 8.29
CA VAL A 335 1.20 27.90 9.40
C VAL A 335 -0.17 28.36 8.89
N ASP A 336 -0.22 29.28 7.93
CA ASP A 336 -1.49 29.72 7.34
C ASP A 336 -2.19 28.56 6.61
N ALA A 337 -1.45 27.76 5.84
CA ALA A 337 -1.99 26.56 5.22
C ALA A 337 -2.49 25.55 6.27
N ALA A 338 -1.74 25.35 7.35
CA ALA A 338 -2.13 24.46 8.46
C ALA A 338 -3.42 24.94 9.16
N ARG A 339 -3.59 26.25 9.34
CA ARG A 339 -4.84 26.85 9.87
C ARG A 339 -6.04 26.53 8.98
N ILE A 340 -5.88 26.61 7.65
CA ILE A 340 -6.93 26.28 6.68
C ILE A 340 -7.33 24.81 6.79
N TRP A 341 -6.35 23.90 6.93
CA TRP A 341 -6.62 22.48 7.13
C TRP A 341 -7.30 22.22 8.47
N HIS A 342 -6.82 22.84 9.54
CA HIS A 342 -7.39 22.68 10.88
C HIS A 342 -8.84 23.21 10.95
N ALA A 343 -9.14 24.34 10.31
CA ALA A 343 -10.49 24.91 10.25
C ALA A 343 -11.52 24.00 9.56
N LYS A 344 -11.06 23.02 8.77
CA LYS A 344 -11.90 22.00 8.11
C LYS A 344 -11.94 20.67 8.88
N THR A 345 -11.59 20.68 10.15
CA THR A 345 -11.73 19.50 11.02
C THR A 345 -13.20 19.35 11.41
N GLY A 346 -13.73 18.13 11.33
CA GLY A 346 -15.14 17.90 11.67
C GLY A 346 -15.58 16.45 11.53
N ASP A 347 -16.91 16.26 11.55
CA ASP A 347 -17.49 14.95 11.26
C ASP A 347 -17.12 14.55 9.83
N PRO A 348 -16.48 13.39 9.61
CA PRO A 348 -16.01 13.00 8.29
C PRO A 348 -17.14 12.76 7.28
N THR A 349 -18.39 12.69 7.73
CA THR A 349 -19.58 12.58 6.86
C THR A 349 -20.04 13.93 6.28
N ASP A 350 -19.63 15.04 6.88
CA ASP A 350 -20.06 16.38 6.51
C ASP A 350 -19.33 16.89 5.26
N ALA A 351 -20.07 17.68 4.46
CA ALA A 351 -19.51 18.35 3.30
C ALA A 351 -18.54 19.47 3.74
N GLY A 352 -17.38 19.54 3.09
CA GLY A 352 -16.37 20.56 3.39
C GLY A 352 -15.37 20.18 4.48
N VAL A 353 -15.59 19.09 5.21
CA VAL A 353 -14.60 18.52 6.12
C VAL A 353 -13.45 17.93 5.32
N ALA A 354 -12.22 18.31 5.68
CA ALA A 354 -10.98 17.81 5.08
C ALA A 354 -10.10 17.03 6.08
N LEU A 355 -10.27 17.28 7.38
CA LEU A 355 -9.54 16.57 8.43
C LEU A 355 -10.54 15.79 9.31
N GLY A 356 -10.52 14.47 9.18
CA GLY A 356 -11.27 13.54 10.02
C GLY A 356 -10.45 13.05 11.22
N PRO A 357 -10.95 12.06 11.98
CA PRO A 357 -10.21 11.42 13.05
C PRO A 357 -9.07 10.54 12.50
N LEU A 358 -8.13 10.19 13.37
CA LEU A 358 -7.25 9.06 13.18
C LEU A 358 -8.05 7.76 13.31
N VAL A 359 -7.48 6.65 12.84
CA VAL A 359 -8.19 5.36 12.78
C VAL A 359 -8.63 4.83 14.13
N ASP A 360 -7.92 5.20 15.20
CA ASP A 360 -8.27 4.88 16.58
C ASP A 360 -7.56 5.80 17.59
N VAL A 361 -8.00 5.72 18.84
CA VAL A 361 -7.44 6.50 19.95
C VAL A 361 -5.97 6.15 20.24
N ALA A 362 -5.54 4.91 19.94
CA ALA A 362 -4.15 4.53 20.14
C ALA A 362 -3.24 5.26 19.14
N ALA A 363 -3.69 5.46 17.90
CA ALA A 363 -2.99 6.29 16.91
C ALA A 363 -2.87 7.75 17.40
N ALA A 364 -3.95 8.34 17.92
CA ALA A 364 -3.91 9.70 18.44
C ALA A 364 -2.93 9.84 19.63
N ARG A 365 -2.91 8.87 20.54
CA ARG A 365 -1.96 8.84 21.66
C ARG A 365 -0.51 8.70 21.20
N ARG A 366 -0.24 7.92 20.15
CA ARG A 366 1.10 7.77 19.60
C ARG A 366 1.62 9.10 19.03
N VAL A 367 0.80 9.81 18.24
CA VAL A 367 1.17 11.13 17.71
C VAL A 367 1.41 12.12 18.86
N ALA A 368 0.52 12.15 19.86
CA ALA A 368 0.68 13.00 21.03
C ALA A 368 1.99 12.73 21.78
N ALA A 369 2.37 11.45 21.95
CA ALA A 369 3.60 11.07 22.62
C ALA A 369 4.85 11.55 21.88
N GLN A 370 4.89 11.43 20.53
CA GLN A 370 6.00 11.91 19.72
C GLN A 370 6.14 13.44 19.77
N VAL A 371 5.02 14.16 19.72
CA VAL A 371 5.03 15.63 19.84
C VAL A 371 5.46 16.06 21.23
N THR A 372 4.96 15.42 22.29
CA THR A 372 5.35 15.71 23.68
C THR A 372 6.85 15.48 23.89
N GLU A 373 7.37 14.31 23.44
CA GLU A 373 8.82 14.02 23.50
C GLU A 373 9.64 15.11 22.82
N ALA A 374 9.20 15.56 21.62
CA ALA A 374 9.93 16.60 20.90
C ALA A 374 9.99 17.92 21.70
N ILE A 375 8.89 18.33 22.32
CA ILE A 375 8.85 19.55 23.14
C ILE A 375 9.70 19.40 24.40
N ASP A 376 9.62 18.24 25.08
CA ASP A 376 10.42 17.94 26.28
C ASP A 376 11.93 17.96 25.98
N LEU A 377 12.33 17.61 24.76
CA LEU A 377 13.71 17.67 24.29
C LEU A 377 14.12 19.06 23.76
N GLY A 378 13.26 20.08 23.88
CA GLY A 378 13.58 21.47 23.56
C GLY A 378 13.17 21.95 22.17
N ALA A 379 12.37 21.16 21.44
CA ALA A 379 11.75 21.67 20.22
C ALA A 379 10.65 22.68 20.54
N GLU A 380 10.32 23.52 19.57
CA GLU A 380 9.35 24.59 19.71
C GLU A 380 8.04 24.23 19.05
N MET A 381 6.90 24.51 19.72
CA MET A 381 5.60 24.42 19.13
C MET A 381 5.40 25.61 18.18
N VAL A 382 5.53 25.38 16.87
CA VAL A 382 5.33 26.41 15.84
C VAL A 382 3.84 26.67 15.61
N TYR A 383 3.07 25.60 15.55
CA TYR A 383 1.61 25.66 15.43
C TYR A 383 0.96 24.40 15.98
N GLN A 384 -0.12 24.58 16.71
CA GLN A 384 -1.04 23.51 17.05
C GLN A 384 -2.46 24.05 17.01
N GLY A 385 -3.32 23.33 16.30
CA GLY A 385 -4.75 23.63 16.27
C GLY A 385 -5.40 23.38 17.63
N THR A 386 -6.62 23.88 17.80
CA THR A 386 -7.39 23.65 19.04
C THR A 386 -7.86 22.20 19.16
N THR A 387 -8.03 21.70 20.40
CA THR A 387 -8.55 20.36 20.66
C THR A 387 -10.07 20.31 20.78
N SER A 388 -10.77 21.32 20.26
CA SER A 388 -12.22 21.41 20.35
C SER A 388 -12.83 21.79 19.00
N LEU A 389 -13.96 21.17 18.66
CA LEU A 389 -14.85 21.55 17.57
C LEU A 389 -15.94 22.47 18.14
N GLY A 390 -15.83 23.78 17.91
CA GLY A 390 -16.73 24.75 18.52
C GLY A 390 -16.71 24.66 20.04
N ASN A 391 -17.88 24.47 20.68
CA ASN A 391 -18.03 24.36 22.13
C ASN A 391 -17.84 22.93 22.68
N HIS A 392 -17.49 21.94 21.84
CA HIS A 392 -17.34 20.55 22.25
C HIS A 392 -15.88 20.12 22.08
N ALA A 393 -15.31 19.48 23.12
CA ALA A 393 -14.02 18.80 23.01
C ALA A 393 -14.10 17.67 21.97
N TYR A 394 -13.02 17.44 21.23
CA TYR A 394 -12.94 16.29 20.35
C TYR A 394 -13.20 15.00 21.13
N GLN A 395 -14.23 14.28 20.73
CA GLN A 395 -14.48 12.92 21.17
C GLN A 395 -13.92 11.97 20.11
N GLY A 396 -13.51 10.76 20.52
CA GLY A 396 -12.95 9.79 19.60
C GLY A 396 -11.44 9.98 19.35
N ALA A 397 -11.01 9.68 18.14
CA ALA A 397 -9.59 9.58 17.76
C ALA A 397 -9.03 10.84 17.06
N TYR A 398 -9.59 12.01 17.33
CA TYR A 398 -9.10 13.24 16.71
C TYR A 398 -7.76 13.71 17.29
N TYR A 399 -6.91 14.26 16.43
CA TYR A 399 -5.68 14.92 16.79
C TYR A 399 -5.54 16.24 16.01
N PRO A 400 -5.14 17.35 16.64
CA PRO A 400 -5.03 18.64 15.96
C PRO A 400 -3.85 18.67 14.99
N VAL A 401 -3.98 19.45 13.92
CA VAL A 401 -2.86 19.78 13.03
C VAL A 401 -1.74 20.40 13.84
N THR A 402 -0.53 19.86 13.76
CA THR A 402 0.61 20.25 14.58
C THR A 402 1.87 20.43 13.76
N ILE A 403 2.59 21.53 13.98
CA ILE A 403 3.89 21.83 13.39
C ILE A 403 4.87 22.07 14.53
N VAL A 404 5.96 21.32 14.56
CA VAL A 404 7.05 21.44 15.54
C VAL A 404 8.30 21.93 14.81
N GLY A 405 9.07 22.82 15.44
CA GLY A 405 10.27 23.41 14.85
C GLY A 405 11.31 23.76 15.92
N GLY A 406 12.13 24.77 15.64
CA GLY A 406 13.11 25.30 16.57
C GLY A 406 14.55 24.80 16.38
N ALA A 407 15.48 25.48 17.06
CA ALA A 407 16.91 25.24 16.91
C ALA A 407 17.36 23.84 17.40
N ALA A 408 16.65 23.25 18.36
CA ALA A 408 16.97 21.93 18.88
C ALA A 408 16.87 20.82 17.82
N LEU A 409 15.92 20.92 16.90
CA LEU A 409 15.74 19.95 15.79
C LEU A 409 16.92 20.00 14.79
N ARG A 410 17.56 21.16 14.61
CA ARG A 410 18.69 21.32 13.70
C ARG A 410 19.95 20.59 14.19
N GLY A 411 20.24 20.66 15.47
CA GLY A 411 21.48 20.11 16.03
C GLY A 411 21.53 18.59 16.15
N ALA A 412 20.38 17.94 16.28
CA ALA A 412 20.29 16.50 16.50
C ALA A 412 18.94 15.91 16.02
N PRO A 413 18.63 15.92 14.74
CA PRO A 413 17.32 15.47 14.24
C PRO A 413 16.98 14.02 14.64
N ARG A 414 17.99 13.15 14.76
CA ARG A 414 17.77 11.77 15.24
C ARG A 414 17.39 11.63 16.72
N ALA A 415 17.54 12.67 17.52
CA ALA A 415 17.15 12.61 18.92
C ALA A 415 15.63 12.56 19.10
N PHE A 416 14.87 13.05 18.13
CA PHE A 416 13.43 13.19 18.19
C PHE A 416 12.70 12.04 17.50
N ALA A 417 11.72 11.43 18.17
CA ALA A 417 10.89 10.41 17.54
C ALA A 417 10.14 10.96 16.32
N LEU A 418 9.67 12.21 16.36
CA LEU A 418 8.96 12.89 15.29
C LEU A 418 9.76 12.99 13.96
N THR A 419 11.09 12.99 14.01
CA THR A 419 11.96 13.03 12.83
C THR A 419 12.63 11.69 12.50
N ARG A 420 12.53 10.70 13.40
CA ARG A 420 13.18 9.39 13.27
C ARG A 420 12.21 8.27 12.94
N GLU A 421 10.98 8.34 13.47
CA GLU A 421 9.96 7.31 13.35
C GLU A 421 8.77 7.84 12.54
N GLU A 422 8.09 6.94 11.83
CA GLU A 422 6.84 7.26 11.15
C GLU A 422 5.79 7.76 12.15
N THR A 423 5.23 8.94 11.88
CA THR A 423 4.21 9.57 12.72
C THR A 423 2.81 9.04 12.40
N PHE A 424 2.51 8.93 11.11
CA PHE A 424 1.21 8.47 10.60
C PHE A 424 0.03 9.24 11.22
N GLY A 425 0.16 10.55 11.26
CA GLY A 425 -0.80 11.49 11.86
C GLY A 425 -0.53 12.93 11.44
N PRO A 426 -1.41 13.89 11.78
CA PRO A 426 -1.37 15.25 11.27
C PRO A 426 -0.34 16.14 12.01
N ALA A 427 0.89 15.64 12.15
CA ALA A 427 2.00 16.34 12.78
C ALA A 427 3.26 16.23 11.92
N LEU A 428 3.99 17.33 11.77
CA LEU A 428 5.24 17.39 11.04
C LEU A 428 6.30 18.21 11.76
N ALA A 429 7.57 17.96 11.42
CA ALA A 429 8.72 18.73 11.90
C ALA A 429 9.26 19.65 10.80
N VAL A 430 9.64 20.88 11.16
CA VAL A 430 10.32 21.85 10.29
C VAL A 430 11.73 22.07 10.79
N VAL A 431 12.73 21.83 9.94
CA VAL A 431 14.16 21.95 10.23
C VAL A 431 14.78 22.96 9.27
N VAL A 432 15.46 23.97 9.80
CA VAL A 432 16.19 24.97 8.99
C VAL A 432 17.55 24.39 8.64
N VAL A 433 17.92 24.47 7.35
CA VAL A 433 19.21 24.03 6.81
C VAL A 433 19.94 25.20 6.13
N ASP A 434 21.27 25.15 6.11
CA ASP A 434 22.09 26.21 5.57
C ASP A 434 22.19 26.19 4.04
N ASP A 435 22.19 24.99 3.45
CA ASP A 435 22.38 24.80 2.01
C ASP A 435 21.80 23.49 1.50
N ASP A 436 21.97 23.26 0.18
CA ASP A 436 21.50 22.07 -0.52
C ASP A 436 22.20 20.77 -0.02
N GLU A 437 23.47 20.87 0.43
CA GLU A 437 24.24 19.71 0.92
C GLU A 437 23.68 19.23 2.27
N GLU A 438 23.53 20.14 3.24
CA GLU A 438 22.94 19.82 4.54
C GLU A 438 21.53 19.27 4.39
N ALA A 439 20.74 19.80 3.43
CA ALA A 439 19.41 19.28 3.13
C ALA A 439 19.46 17.81 2.69
N VAL A 440 20.32 17.48 1.71
CA VAL A 440 20.45 16.12 1.19
C VAL A 440 20.96 15.15 2.26
N GLU A 441 21.94 15.54 3.05
CA GLU A 441 22.44 14.73 4.16
C GLU A 441 21.36 14.45 5.18
N SER A 442 20.64 15.48 5.62
CA SER A 442 19.57 15.39 6.61
C SER A 442 18.36 14.57 6.09
N MET A 443 17.98 14.73 4.84
CA MET A 443 16.91 13.96 4.23
C MET A 443 17.26 12.46 4.14
N ASN A 444 18.53 12.14 3.89
CA ASN A 444 19.03 10.77 3.85
C ASN A 444 19.28 10.16 5.23
N ASP A 445 19.28 10.97 6.29
CA ASP A 445 19.55 10.53 7.66
C ASP A 445 18.31 9.86 8.29
N THR A 446 17.86 8.79 7.68
CA THR A 446 16.71 7.99 8.10
C THR A 446 16.89 6.52 7.70
N LYS A 447 16.23 5.62 8.43
CA LYS A 447 16.12 4.21 8.02
C LYS A 447 15.15 3.98 6.86
N TYR A 448 14.24 4.94 6.61
CA TYR A 448 13.21 4.88 5.58
C TYR A 448 13.72 5.38 4.22
N GLY A 449 12.91 5.20 3.20
CA GLY A 449 13.21 5.68 1.85
C GLY A 449 12.05 5.43 0.89
N LEU A 450 10.84 5.91 1.25
CA LEU A 450 9.68 5.75 0.38
C LEU A 450 9.62 6.88 -0.65
N THR A 451 9.39 8.12 -0.21
CA THR A 451 9.39 9.27 -1.12
C THR A 451 10.18 10.47 -0.57
N ALA A 452 10.51 11.39 -1.45
CA ALA A 452 11.06 12.70 -1.11
C ALA A 452 10.63 13.76 -2.12
N SER A 453 10.56 15.01 -1.67
CA SER A 453 10.16 16.15 -2.48
C SER A 453 11.22 17.24 -2.45
N VAL A 454 11.44 17.91 -3.58
CA VAL A 454 12.29 19.13 -3.68
C VAL A 454 11.47 20.22 -4.36
N PHE A 455 11.33 21.34 -3.68
CA PHE A 455 10.65 22.54 -4.18
C PHE A 455 11.70 23.56 -4.63
N SER A 456 11.71 23.88 -5.92
CA SER A 456 12.66 24.82 -6.57
C SER A 456 12.05 25.34 -7.86
N ARG A 457 12.40 26.55 -8.27
CA ARG A 457 12.09 27.05 -9.61
C ARG A 457 13.01 26.48 -10.67
N ASP A 458 14.19 26.01 -10.28
CA ASP A 458 15.12 25.32 -11.16
C ASP A 458 14.87 23.81 -11.09
N GLU A 459 14.17 23.29 -12.11
CA GLU A 459 13.89 21.86 -12.23
C GLU A 459 15.17 21.01 -12.34
N GLY A 460 16.18 21.49 -13.03
CA GLY A 460 17.45 20.77 -13.21
C GLY A 460 18.17 20.56 -11.88
N ILE A 461 18.20 21.59 -11.03
CA ILE A 461 18.76 21.48 -9.67
C ILE A 461 17.90 20.53 -8.83
N ALA A 462 16.57 20.69 -8.84
CA ALA A 462 15.68 19.82 -8.08
C ALA A 462 15.88 18.33 -8.44
N VAL A 463 15.94 18.00 -9.73
CA VAL A 463 16.21 16.64 -10.21
C VAL A 463 17.60 16.15 -9.79
N SER A 464 18.62 17.03 -9.84
CA SER A 464 19.98 16.70 -9.40
C SER A 464 20.04 16.34 -7.92
N LEU A 465 19.32 17.07 -7.06
CA LEU A 465 19.22 16.80 -5.63
C LEU A 465 18.48 15.49 -5.38
N LEU A 466 17.32 15.27 -6.05
CA LEU A 466 16.54 14.03 -5.93
C LEU A 466 17.35 12.79 -6.29
N ARG A 467 18.24 12.84 -7.28
CA ARG A 467 19.13 11.72 -7.67
C ARG A 467 20.08 11.29 -6.55
N ARG A 468 20.34 12.16 -5.60
CA ARG A 468 21.23 11.91 -4.45
C ARG A 468 20.47 11.36 -3.24
N LEU A 469 19.12 11.36 -3.27
CA LEU A 469 18.29 10.86 -2.18
C LEU A 469 18.02 9.35 -2.33
N ARG A 470 18.07 8.63 -1.22
CA ARG A 470 17.85 7.19 -1.15
C ARG A 470 16.38 6.85 -1.00
N VAL A 471 15.57 7.20 -1.99
CA VAL A 471 14.12 6.99 -2.00
C VAL A 471 13.67 6.22 -3.23
N GLY A 472 12.47 5.62 -3.15
CA GLY A 472 11.83 4.95 -4.27
C GLY A 472 11.24 5.94 -5.28
N THR A 473 10.63 7.03 -4.80
CA THR A 473 10.02 8.06 -5.64
C THR A 473 10.48 9.46 -5.23
N GLY A 474 10.89 10.26 -6.20
CA GLY A 474 11.24 11.67 -6.01
C GLY A 474 10.25 12.59 -6.71
N TYR A 475 9.89 13.70 -6.08
CA TYR A 475 8.99 14.71 -6.62
C TYR A 475 9.66 16.07 -6.78
N VAL A 476 9.40 16.74 -7.89
CA VAL A 476 9.73 18.16 -8.08
C VAL A 476 8.44 18.97 -7.93
N ASN A 477 8.43 19.92 -7.00
CA ASN A 477 7.31 20.84 -6.74
C ASN A 477 5.96 20.14 -6.47
N ALA A 478 6.00 18.93 -5.97
CA ALA A 478 4.83 18.11 -5.62
C ALA A 478 5.19 17.17 -4.46
N CYS A 479 4.20 16.58 -3.82
CA CYS A 479 4.34 15.49 -2.86
C CYS A 479 3.06 14.65 -2.82
N ASN A 480 3.15 13.45 -2.23
CA ASN A 480 2.00 12.55 -1.99
C ASN A 480 1.23 12.17 -3.27
N VAL A 481 1.92 11.99 -4.40
CA VAL A 481 1.30 11.60 -5.68
C VAL A 481 1.75 10.19 -6.06
N VAL A 482 0.80 9.26 -6.21
CA VAL A 482 1.10 7.88 -6.62
C VAL A 482 0.59 7.63 -8.04
N SER A 483 1.51 7.65 -9.02
CA SER A 483 1.18 7.36 -10.41
C SER A 483 1.10 5.84 -10.63
N PRO A 484 -0.01 5.30 -11.18
CA PRO A 484 -0.09 3.89 -11.51
C PRO A 484 0.80 3.46 -12.69
N ARG A 485 1.41 4.42 -13.41
CA ARG A 485 2.28 4.18 -14.56
C ARG A 485 3.76 4.09 -14.20
N LEU A 486 4.12 4.50 -12.99
CA LEU A 486 5.49 4.45 -12.48
C LEU A 486 5.64 3.30 -11.48
N PRO A 487 6.79 2.63 -11.42
CA PRO A 487 7.06 1.65 -10.39
C PRO A 487 6.98 2.32 -9.02
N TRP A 488 6.32 1.65 -8.09
CA TRP A 488 6.19 2.09 -6.71
C TRP A 488 6.85 1.08 -5.78
N GLY A 489 7.71 1.55 -4.91
CA GLY A 489 8.40 0.72 -3.91
C GLY A 489 9.33 1.54 -3.05
N GLY A 490 9.55 1.09 -1.84
CA GLY A 490 10.44 1.73 -0.87
C GLY A 490 11.88 1.24 -0.95
N ARG A 491 12.75 1.90 -0.18
CA ARG A 491 14.12 1.50 0.12
C ARG A 491 14.32 1.42 1.64
N GLY A 492 15.30 0.64 2.08
CA GLY A 492 15.56 0.47 3.52
C GLY A 492 14.35 -0.08 4.27
N ALA A 493 13.96 0.57 5.37
CA ALA A 493 12.82 0.15 6.19
C ALA A 493 11.46 0.40 5.53
N SER A 494 11.40 1.12 4.40
CA SER A 494 10.17 1.31 3.63
C SER A 494 9.82 0.14 2.72
N GLY A 495 10.63 -0.92 2.71
CA GLY A 495 10.30 -2.18 2.07
C GLY A 495 11.18 -2.55 0.88
N PHE A 496 10.75 -3.57 0.17
CA PHE A 496 11.39 -4.07 -1.04
C PHE A 496 10.37 -4.78 -1.94
N GLY A 497 10.77 -5.06 -3.18
CA GLY A 497 9.86 -5.41 -4.25
C GLY A 497 9.29 -4.14 -4.88
N VAL A 498 8.45 -4.32 -5.89
CA VAL A 498 7.86 -3.21 -6.66
C VAL A 498 6.39 -3.51 -6.91
N SER A 499 5.56 -2.52 -6.71
CA SER A 499 4.18 -2.48 -7.15
C SER A 499 3.99 -1.36 -8.18
N LEU A 500 2.92 -1.42 -8.94
CA LEU A 500 2.58 -0.46 -10.01
C LEU A 500 3.61 -0.41 -11.18
N GLY A 501 3.22 0.28 -12.24
CA GLY A 501 4.00 0.28 -13.47
C GLY A 501 4.13 -1.12 -14.09
N LYS A 502 4.92 -1.22 -15.13
CA LYS A 502 5.28 -2.49 -15.78
C LYS A 502 6.00 -3.43 -14.79
N GLU A 503 6.92 -2.90 -14.02
CA GLU A 503 7.73 -3.65 -13.05
C GLU A 503 6.87 -4.27 -11.95
N GLY A 504 5.84 -3.56 -11.49
CA GLY A 504 4.89 -4.07 -10.51
C GLY A 504 4.03 -5.21 -11.08
N ILE A 505 3.65 -5.17 -12.34
CA ILE A 505 2.93 -6.27 -12.99
C ILE A 505 3.85 -7.49 -13.14
N LEU A 506 5.12 -7.28 -13.52
CA LEU A 506 6.13 -8.34 -13.63
C LEU A 506 6.42 -9.03 -12.28
N SER A 507 6.16 -8.38 -11.16
CA SER A 507 6.29 -8.99 -9.83
C SER A 507 5.36 -10.21 -9.64
N PHE A 508 4.27 -10.31 -10.41
CA PHE A 508 3.31 -11.42 -10.39
C PHE A 508 3.52 -12.45 -11.50
N LEU A 509 4.66 -12.40 -12.19
CA LEU A 509 5.03 -13.32 -13.27
C LEU A 509 6.39 -13.96 -12.98
N ASN A 510 6.57 -15.21 -13.38
CA ASN A 510 7.86 -15.91 -13.44
C ASN A 510 8.35 -15.95 -14.87
N SER A 511 9.63 -15.68 -15.08
CA SER A 511 10.29 -15.89 -16.36
C SER A 511 10.73 -17.35 -16.50
N LYS A 512 10.42 -17.96 -17.68
CA LYS A 512 10.92 -19.27 -18.09
C LYS A 512 11.73 -19.11 -19.35
N SER A 513 13.00 -19.47 -19.32
CA SER A 513 13.85 -19.48 -20.50
C SER A 513 13.70 -20.78 -21.26
N LEU A 514 13.46 -20.72 -22.55
CA LEU A 514 13.45 -21.85 -23.45
C LEU A 514 14.63 -21.74 -24.43
N TYR A 515 15.41 -22.78 -24.48
CA TYR A 515 16.53 -22.95 -25.41
C TYR A 515 16.21 -24.12 -26.33
N VAL A 516 15.86 -23.82 -27.58
CA VAL A 516 15.43 -24.82 -28.56
C VAL A 516 16.51 -24.99 -29.60
N ARG A 517 17.03 -26.22 -29.69
CA ARG A 517 18.02 -26.61 -30.70
C ARG A 517 17.37 -27.57 -31.67
N GLY A 518 17.21 -27.12 -32.94
CA GLY A 518 16.69 -27.93 -34.02
C GLY A 518 17.78 -28.59 -34.85
#